data_d42938682c582c42b7c8ac4003c957de
#
_entry.id   d42938682c582c42b7c8ac4003c957de
#
_cell.length_a   1.000
_cell.length_b   1.000
_cell.length_c   1.000
_cell.angle_alpha   90.00
_cell.angle_beta   90.00
_cell.angle_gamma   90.00
#
_symmetry.space_group_name_H-M   'P 1'
#
loop_
_entity.id
_entity.type
_entity.pdbx_description
1 polymer ?
#
loop_
_entity_poly.entity_id
_entity_poly.type
_entity_poly.pdbx_seq_one_letter_code
_entity_poly.pdbx_strand_id
1 'polypeptide(L)'
;MSAVDAIKSVFSQYVGFNGRARRSEYWYFVLFNFLVSFVLTSLGSFVEALKFLPAIWSLAVLLPGLAVCVRRLHDIGKTGWLVLLALIPIVGAIILIVWFCKDSQPGDNQYGPNPKGDYGQPAV
;
A
#
# COMPACT_ATOMS: atom_id res chain seq x y z
N MET A 1 1.31 14.36 1.43
CA MET A 1 1.46 13.43 2.57
C MET A 1 2.94 13.12 2.74
N SER A 2 3.44 13.26 3.96
CA SER A 2 4.84 12.94 4.22
C SER A 2 5.03 11.44 4.33
N ALA A 3 6.28 10.98 4.25
CA ALA A 3 6.58 9.56 4.39
C ALA A 3 6.14 9.03 5.76
N VAL A 4 6.38 9.81 6.81
CA VAL A 4 6.00 9.41 8.18
C VAL A 4 4.49 9.30 8.31
N ASP A 5 3.75 10.27 7.76
CA ASP A 5 2.29 10.26 7.81
C ASP A 5 1.73 9.07 7.03
N ALA A 6 2.32 8.77 5.88
CA ALA A 6 1.90 7.65 5.05
C ALA A 6 2.06 6.32 5.81
N ILE A 7 3.21 6.12 6.43
CA ILE A 7 3.49 4.90 7.18
C ILE A 7 2.57 4.78 8.39
N LYS A 8 2.39 5.87 9.12
CA LYS A 8 1.45 5.88 10.25
C LYS A 8 0.03 5.56 9.82
N SER A 9 -0.41 6.11 8.69
CA SER A 9 -1.74 5.84 8.16
C SER A 9 -1.93 4.36 7.86
N VAL A 10 -0.96 3.73 7.20
CA VAL A 10 -1.06 2.31 6.88
C VAL A 10 -1.17 1.46 8.14
N PHE A 11 -0.35 1.71 9.15
CA PHE A 11 -0.37 0.92 10.36
C PHE A 11 -1.57 1.23 11.26
N SER A 12 -2.06 2.47 11.26
CA SER A 12 -3.26 2.81 12.02
C SER A 12 -4.51 2.17 11.42
N GLN A 13 -4.48 1.84 10.13
CA GLN A 13 -5.56 1.15 9.44
C GLN A 13 -5.15 -0.29 9.14
N TYR A 14 -4.61 -0.97 10.12
CA TYR A 14 -4.03 -2.31 9.98
C TYR A 14 -4.94 -3.30 9.24
N VAL A 15 -6.24 -3.23 9.52
CA VAL A 15 -7.24 -4.03 8.83
C VAL A 15 -8.28 -3.15 8.15
N GLY A 16 -7.87 -1.95 7.73
CA GLY A 16 -8.78 -0.98 7.12
C GLY A 16 -8.94 -1.23 5.64
N PHE A 17 -9.92 -2.07 5.28
CA PHE A 17 -10.19 -2.39 3.89
C PHE A 17 -11.21 -1.43 3.26
N ASN A 18 -11.78 -0.53 4.04
CA ASN A 18 -12.72 0.47 3.55
C ASN A 18 -12.01 1.79 3.34
N GLY A 19 -12.55 2.61 2.45
CA GLY A 19 -11.97 3.92 2.19
C GLY A 19 -11.00 3.93 1.04
N ARG A 20 -10.20 4.98 0.97
CA ARG A 20 -9.29 5.22 -0.15
C ARG A 20 -7.89 5.51 0.37
N ALA A 21 -6.88 5.16 -0.42
CA ALA A 21 -5.50 5.49 -0.12
C ALA A 21 -4.89 6.19 -1.32
N ARG A 22 -4.23 7.34 -1.09
CA ARG A 22 -3.56 8.05 -2.17
C ARG A 22 -2.27 7.32 -2.55
N ARG A 23 -1.76 7.60 -3.77
CA ARG A 23 -0.57 6.88 -4.24
C ARG A 23 0.65 7.10 -3.35
N SER A 24 0.80 8.26 -2.73
CA SER A 24 1.93 8.49 -1.83
C SER A 24 1.88 7.61 -0.59
N GLU A 25 0.69 7.36 -0.04
CA GLU A 25 0.55 6.45 1.10
C GLU A 25 1.04 5.05 0.74
N TYR A 26 0.62 4.54 -0.42
CA TYR A 26 1.00 3.22 -0.88
C TYR A 26 2.51 3.12 -1.15
N TRP A 27 3.05 4.06 -1.94
CA TRP A 27 4.44 3.96 -2.37
C TRP A 27 5.44 4.23 -1.24
N TYR A 28 5.12 5.12 -0.30
CA TYR A 28 5.96 5.28 0.89
C TYR A 28 5.94 4.03 1.76
N PHE A 29 4.80 3.35 1.86
CA PHE A 29 4.73 2.08 2.58
C PHE A 29 5.57 1.01 1.88
N VAL A 30 5.49 0.94 0.55
CA VAL A 30 6.31 -0.01 -0.23
C VAL A 30 7.80 0.22 0.02
N LEU A 31 8.22 1.49 -0.02
CA LEU A 31 9.62 1.84 0.24
C LEU A 31 10.03 1.45 1.66
N PHE A 32 9.19 1.78 2.64
CA PHE A 32 9.46 1.45 4.04
C PHE A 32 9.57 -0.06 4.23
N ASN A 33 8.63 -0.82 3.67
CA ASN A 33 8.63 -2.27 3.75
C ASN A 33 9.90 -2.86 3.11
N PHE A 34 10.30 -2.33 1.96
CA PHE A 34 11.50 -2.77 1.28
C PHE A 34 12.74 -2.54 2.16
N LEU A 35 12.85 -1.34 2.75
CA LEU A 35 14.01 -1.00 3.59
C LEU A 35 14.08 -1.86 4.84
N VAL A 36 12.94 -2.07 5.52
CA VAL A 36 12.90 -2.93 6.70
C VAL A 36 13.25 -4.37 6.34
N SER A 37 12.68 -4.87 5.24
CA SER A 37 12.96 -6.23 4.79
C SER A 37 14.43 -6.42 4.44
N PHE A 38 15.04 -5.42 3.80
CA PHE A 38 16.45 -5.46 3.46
C PHE A 38 17.32 -5.53 4.71
N VAL A 39 17.03 -4.69 5.71
CA VAL A 39 17.78 -4.66 6.97
C VAL A 39 17.65 -6.00 7.70
N LEU A 40 16.43 -6.52 7.81
CA LEU A 40 16.20 -7.76 8.53
C LEU A 40 16.86 -8.96 7.83
N THR A 41 16.81 -8.98 6.51
CA THR A 41 17.46 -10.05 5.74
C THR A 41 18.98 -9.98 5.90
N SER A 42 19.54 -8.77 5.90
CA SER A 42 20.98 -8.59 6.11
C SER A 42 21.40 -9.05 7.51
N LEU A 43 20.64 -8.68 8.54
CA LEU A 43 20.92 -9.12 9.91
C LEU A 43 20.88 -10.64 10.03
N GLY A 44 19.90 -11.28 9.39
CA GLY A 44 19.78 -12.73 9.39
C GLY A 44 20.93 -13.43 8.67
N SER A 45 21.60 -12.75 7.75
CA SER A 45 22.77 -13.29 7.05
C SER A 45 24.00 -13.31 7.95
N PHE A 46 24.08 -12.37 8.91
CA PHE A 46 25.24 -12.25 9.78
C PHE A 46 25.02 -12.95 11.13
N VAL A 47 23.78 -13.00 11.61
CA VAL A 47 23.45 -13.56 12.91
C VAL A 47 22.39 -14.64 12.71
N GLU A 48 22.78 -15.89 12.89
CA GLU A 48 21.89 -17.04 12.65
C GLU A 48 20.59 -16.95 13.44
N ALA A 49 20.66 -16.48 14.68
CA ALA A 49 19.47 -16.36 15.53
C ALA A 49 18.43 -15.37 14.99
N LEU A 50 18.82 -14.47 14.09
CA LEU A 50 17.94 -13.45 13.54
C LEU A 50 17.37 -13.81 12.16
N LYS A 51 17.69 -14.97 11.62
CA LYS A 51 17.25 -15.32 10.26
C LYS A 51 15.74 -15.51 10.13
N PHE A 52 15.00 -15.58 11.23
CA PHE A 52 13.56 -15.70 11.21
C PHE A 52 12.85 -14.34 11.13
N LEU A 53 13.55 -13.24 11.37
CA LEU A 53 12.93 -11.91 11.40
C LEU A 53 12.24 -11.51 10.11
N PRO A 54 12.82 -11.77 8.91
CA PRO A 54 12.13 -11.41 7.67
C PRO A 54 10.77 -12.09 7.53
N ALA A 55 10.65 -13.36 7.93
CA ALA A 55 9.39 -14.08 7.85
C ALA A 55 8.36 -13.51 8.81
N ILE A 56 8.78 -13.18 10.03
CA ILE A 56 7.91 -12.58 11.04
C ILE A 56 7.42 -11.22 10.54
N TRP A 57 8.31 -10.41 9.99
CA TRP A 57 7.95 -9.10 9.44
C TRP A 57 6.96 -9.25 8.29
N SER A 58 7.18 -10.19 7.38
CA SER A 58 6.28 -10.43 6.26
C SER A 58 4.87 -10.77 6.72
N LEU A 59 4.75 -11.58 7.77
CA LEU A 59 3.45 -11.88 8.36
C LEU A 59 2.83 -10.65 9.02
N ALA A 60 3.64 -9.85 9.70
CA ALA A 60 3.16 -8.66 10.40
C ALA A 60 2.60 -7.61 9.44
N VAL A 61 3.19 -7.47 8.24
CA VAL A 61 2.75 -6.47 7.26
C VAL A 61 1.76 -7.00 6.24
N LEU A 62 1.45 -8.29 6.29
CA LEU A 62 0.54 -8.89 5.31
C LEU A 62 -0.82 -8.20 5.30
N LEU A 63 -1.46 -8.05 6.45
CA LEU A 63 -2.77 -7.42 6.54
C LEU A 63 -2.74 -5.92 6.23
N PRO A 64 -1.86 -5.11 6.83
CA PRO A 64 -1.84 -3.69 6.48
C PRO A 64 -1.41 -3.47 5.03
N GLY A 65 -0.53 -4.30 4.50
CA GLY A 65 -0.14 -4.23 3.08
C GLY A 65 -1.30 -4.55 2.17
N LEU A 66 -2.07 -5.59 2.47
CA LEU A 66 -3.25 -5.94 1.69
C LEU A 66 -4.31 -4.84 1.82
N ALA A 67 -4.50 -4.31 3.02
CA ALA A 67 -5.47 -3.25 3.26
C ALA A 67 -5.15 -1.98 2.45
N VAL A 68 -3.89 -1.57 2.40
CA VAL A 68 -3.51 -0.38 1.63
C VAL A 68 -3.66 -0.64 0.13
N CYS A 69 -3.41 -1.85 -0.34
CA CYS A 69 -3.64 -2.21 -1.75
C CYS A 69 -5.12 -2.09 -2.10
N VAL A 70 -6.00 -2.62 -1.27
CA VAL A 70 -7.45 -2.52 -1.49
C VAL A 70 -7.90 -1.06 -1.48
N ARG A 71 -7.43 -0.27 -0.49
CA ARG A 71 -7.77 1.16 -0.43
C ARG A 71 -7.20 1.92 -1.62
N ARG A 72 -6.07 1.50 -2.14
CA ARG A 72 -5.47 2.12 -3.33
C ARG A 72 -6.32 1.88 -4.57
N LEU A 73 -6.87 0.67 -4.72
CA LEU A 73 -7.82 0.38 -5.80
C LEU A 73 -9.08 1.22 -5.66
N HIS A 74 -9.58 1.36 -4.43
CA HIS A 74 -10.74 2.21 -4.18
C HIS A 74 -10.49 3.66 -4.56
N ASP A 75 -9.25 4.14 -4.37
CA ASP A 75 -8.88 5.51 -4.67
C ASP A 75 -8.99 5.85 -6.15
N ILE A 76 -8.85 4.86 -7.01
CA ILE A 76 -9.00 5.04 -8.46
C ILE A 76 -10.35 4.49 -8.95
N GLY A 77 -11.29 4.27 -8.04
CA GLY A 77 -12.65 3.86 -8.38
C GLY A 77 -12.83 2.40 -8.71
N LYS A 78 -11.88 1.54 -8.34
CA LYS A 78 -11.93 0.11 -8.66
C LYS A 78 -12.25 -0.71 -7.41
N THR A 79 -12.88 -1.87 -7.63
CA THR A 79 -13.18 -2.76 -6.52
C THR A 79 -11.90 -3.40 -5.95
N GLY A 80 -11.87 -3.61 -4.64
CA GLY A 80 -10.74 -4.23 -3.96
C GLY A 80 -10.47 -5.68 -4.39
N TRP A 81 -11.46 -6.37 -4.92
CA TRP A 81 -11.26 -7.74 -5.41
C TRP A 81 -10.23 -7.82 -6.53
N LEU A 82 -9.96 -6.71 -7.22
CA LEU A 82 -8.95 -6.68 -8.28
C LEU A 82 -7.53 -6.89 -7.75
N VAL A 83 -7.32 -6.82 -6.44
CA VAL A 83 -6.02 -7.16 -5.84
C VAL A 83 -5.64 -8.60 -6.17
N LEU A 84 -6.63 -9.46 -6.44
CA LEU A 84 -6.38 -10.85 -6.82
C LEU A 84 -5.65 -10.99 -8.15
N LEU A 85 -5.56 -9.92 -8.94
CA LEU A 85 -4.73 -9.93 -10.15
C LEU A 85 -3.26 -10.23 -9.82
N ALA A 86 -2.83 -9.98 -8.59
CA ALA A 86 -1.47 -10.31 -8.18
C ALA A 86 -1.17 -11.81 -8.27
N LEU A 87 -2.23 -12.64 -8.29
CA LEU A 87 -2.08 -14.09 -8.44
C LEU A 87 -1.76 -14.50 -9.87
N ILE A 88 -1.93 -13.59 -10.84
CA ILE A 88 -1.55 -13.84 -12.24
C ILE A 88 -0.09 -13.38 -12.37
N PRO A 89 0.85 -14.30 -12.60
CA PRO A 89 2.27 -13.95 -12.68
C PRO A 89 2.53 -12.95 -13.79
N ILE A 90 3.38 -11.97 -13.50
CA ILE A 90 3.84 -10.97 -14.46
C ILE A 90 2.72 -10.03 -14.94
N VAL A 91 1.74 -10.55 -15.68
CA VAL A 91 0.68 -9.72 -16.27
C VAL A 91 -0.12 -9.00 -15.19
N GLY A 92 -0.57 -9.74 -14.18
CA GLY A 92 -1.35 -9.15 -13.09
C GLY A 92 -0.55 -8.12 -12.31
N ALA A 93 0.72 -8.41 -12.04
CA ALA A 93 1.60 -7.48 -11.34
C ALA A 93 1.79 -6.18 -12.12
N ILE A 94 1.99 -6.28 -13.43
CA ILE A 94 2.17 -5.09 -14.29
C ILE A 94 0.90 -4.24 -14.27
N ILE A 95 -0.26 -4.85 -14.39
CA ILE A 95 -1.54 -4.13 -14.36
C ILE A 95 -1.71 -3.39 -13.04
N LEU A 96 -1.45 -4.07 -11.92
CA LEU A 96 -1.57 -3.46 -10.60
C LEU A 96 -0.58 -2.30 -10.40
N ILE A 97 0.65 -2.47 -10.84
CA ILE A 97 1.66 -1.41 -10.73
C ILE A 97 1.22 -0.17 -11.51
N VAL A 98 0.71 -0.35 -12.73
CA VAL A 98 0.21 0.77 -13.53
C VAL A 98 -0.93 1.49 -12.81
N TRP A 99 -1.88 0.73 -12.26
CA TRP A 99 -2.99 1.33 -11.51
C TRP A 99 -2.52 2.04 -10.25
N PHE A 100 -1.56 1.48 -9.54
CA PHE A 100 -1.07 2.08 -8.29
C PHE A 100 -0.26 3.35 -8.52
N CYS A 101 0.22 3.57 -9.73
CA CYS A 101 0.90 4.81 -10.11
C CYS A 101 -0.07 5.92 -10.50
N LYS A 102 -1.35 5.62 -10.70
CA LYS A 102 -2.33 6.63 -11.06
C LYS A 102 -2.62 7.54 -9.86
N ASP A 103 -2.95 8.80 -10.16
CA ASP A 103 -3.36 9.72 -9.11
C ASP A 103 -4.76 9.37 -8.60
N SER A 104 -5.12 9.93 -7.46
CA SER A 104 -6.44 9.73 -6.88
C SER A 104 -7.52 10.19 -7.85
N GLN A 105 -8.61 9.43 -7.89
CA GLN A 105 -9.76 9.82 -8.69
C GLN A 105 -10.32 11.14 -8.16
N PRO A 106 -10.57 12.13 -9.03
CA PRO A 106 -11.10 13.41 -8.57
C PRO A 106 -12.44 13.26 -7.87
N GLY A 107 -12.64 14.08 -6.86
CA GLY A 107 -13.88 14.08 -6.12
C GLY A 107 -14.06 12.89 -5.23
N ASP A 108 -15.19 12.88 -4.54
CA ASP A 108 -15.57 11.73 -3.75
C ASP A 108 -16.05 10.64 -4.68
N ASN A 109 -15.88 9.39 -4.29
CA ASN A 109 -16.41 8.28 -5.05
C ASN A 109 -17.15 7.33 -4.10
N GLN A 110 -17.60 6.20 -4.62
CA GLN A 110 -18.39 5.25 -3.82
C GLN A 110 -17.63 4.71 -2.61
N TYR A 111 -16.33 4.89 -2.52
CA TYR A 111 -15.51 4.39 -1.42
C TYR A 111 -15.16 5.47 -0.40
N GLY A 112 -15.52 6.70 -0.64
CA GLY A 112 -15.33 7.78 0.32
C GLY A 112 -14.78 9.06 -0.29
N PRO A 113 -14.43 10.01 0.59
CA PRO A 113 -13.90 11.28 0.13
C PRO A 113 -12.50 11.13 -0.44
N ASN A 114 -12.14 12.06 -1.33
CA ASN A 114 -10.83 12.08 -1.92
C ASN A 114 -9.77 12.28 -0.80
N PRO A 115 -8.80 11.38 -0.66
CA PRO A 115 -7.80 11.50 0.40
C PRO A 115 -6.88 12.71 0.24
N LYS A 116 -6.88 13.33 -0.94
CA LYS A 116 -6.12 14.55 -1.18
C LYS A 116 -6.92 15.81 -0.82
N GLY A 117 -8.20 15.64 -0.43
CA GLY A 117 -9.06 16.75 -0.07
C GLY A 117 -9.56 17.51 -1.28
N ASP A 118 -10.39 18.55 -1.02
CA ASP A 118 -10.99 19.31 -2.11
C ASP A 118 -9.97 20.06 -2.93
N TYR A 119 -8.94 20.57 -2.29
CA TYR A 119 -7.91 21.28 -3.02
C TYR A 119 -7.08 20.36 -3.90
N GLY A 120 -7.22 19.09 -3.73
CA GLY A 120 -6.58 18.12 -4.60
C GLY A 120 -7.30 17.97 -5.90
N GLN A 121 -8.41 18.72 -6.07
CA GLN A 121 -9.18 18.63 -7.24
C GLN A 121 -9.43 19.97 -7.80
N PRO A 122 -8.50 20.67 -8.10
CA PRO A 122 -8.71 21.94 -8.58
C PRO A 122 -9.58 21.81 -9.70
N ALA A 123 -10.43 22.47 -9.66
CA ALA A 123 -11.04 22.71 -10.76
C ALA A 123 -10.72 21.80 -11.84
N VAL A 124 -10.15 20.90 -11.51
CA VAL A 124 -9.69 20.03 -12.47
C VAL A 124 -10.12 19.79 -13.41
#